data_209b687d0c2603df28297ac0bc1f27de
#
_entry.id   209b687d0c2603df28297ac0bc1f27de
#
_cell.length_a   1.000
_cell.length_b   1.000
_cell.length_c   1.000
_cell.angle_alpha   90.00
_cell.angle_beta   90.00
_cell.angle_gamma   90.00
#
_symmetry.space_group_name_H-M   'P 1'
#
loop_
_entity.id
_entity.type
_entity.pdbx_description
1 polymer ?
#
loop_
_entity_poly.entity_id
_entity_poly.type
_entity_poly.pdbx_seq_one_letter_code
_entity_poly.pdbx_strand_id
1 'polypeptide(L)' 'MMRNEVLHGYLIHHRKYREKSQIVHLFTQEYGRVDGILRQTPPPQYQPIRLQATGKSELKNFNHL' A
#
# COMPACT_ATOMS: atom_id res chain seq x y z
N MET A 1 9.17 13.59 -1.37
CA MET A 1 8.04 13.63 -0.41
C MET A 1 6.77 13.20 -1.12
N MET A 2 6.09 12.21 -0.58
CA MET A 2 4.88 11.69 -1.20
C MET A 2 3.67 12.46 -0.69
N ARG A 3 2.86 12.95 -1.61
CA ARG A 3 1.58 13.56 -1.29
C ARG A 3 0.48 12.55 -1.58
N ASN A 4 -0.77 13.00 -1.62
CA ASN A 4 -1.86 12.16 -2.04
C ASN A 4 -1.66 11.77 -3.50
N GLU A 5 -1.28 10.55 -3.72
CA GLU A 5 -1.07 10.04 -5.07
C GLU A 5 -1.83 8.74 -5.25
N VAL A 6 -2.28 8.52 -6.47
CA VAL A 6 -2.87 7.24 -6.83
C VAL A 6 -1.78 6.39 -7.47
N LEU A 7 -1.57 5.21 -6.90
CA LEU A 7 -0.58 4.27 -7.39
C LEU A 7 -1.28 3.06 -8.01
N HIS A 8 -0.66 2.53 -9.03
CA HIS A 8 -1.16 1.35 -9.74
C HIS A 8 -0.16 0.23 -9.54
N GLY A 9 -0.64 -0.91 -9.09
CA GLY A 9 0.25 -2.03 -8.86
C GLY A 9 -0.50 -3.20 -8.27
N TYR A 10 0.21 -4.01 -7.51
CA TYR A 10 -0.40 -5.17 -6.88
C TYR A 10 0.29 -5.47 -5.55
N LEU A 11 -0.44 -6.19 -4.71
CA LEU A 11 0.05 -6.61 -3.40
C LEU A 11 0.97 -7.81 -3.58
N ILE A 12 2.18 -7.72 -3.04
CA ILE A 12 3.13 -8.84 -3.05
C ILE A 12 2.96 -9.65 -1.77
N HIS A 13 2.88 -8.96 -0.63
CA HIS A 13 2.85 -9.61 0.67
C HIS A 13 2.25 -8.66 1.69
N HIS A 14 1.66 -9.21 2.73
CA HIS A 14 1.16 -8.42 3.86
C HIS A 14 1.32 -9.21 5.14
N ARG A 15 1.35 -8.49 6.26
CA ARG A 15 1.36 -9.11 7.57
C ARG A 15 0.64 -8.20 8.55
N LYS A 16 0.12 -8.80 9.59
CA LYS A 16 -0.60 -8.05 10.61
C LYS A 16 0.33 -7.07 11.32
N TYR A 17 -0.19 -5.86 11.54
CA TYR A 17 0.53 -4.81 12.25
C TYR A 17 -0.47 -4.07 13.12
N ARG A 18 -0.38 -4.24 14.43
CA ARG A 18 -1.35 -3.72 15.38
C ARG A 18 -2.74 -4.34 15.13
N GLU A 19 -3.75 -3.87 15.88
CA GLU A 19 -5.05 -4.53 15.87
C GLU A 19 -5.81 -4.40 14.55
N LYS A 20 -5.76 -3.22 13.94
CA LYS A 20 -6.59 -2.93 12.77
C LYS A 20 -5.80 -2.55 11.54
N SER A 21 -4.53 -2.85 11.54
CA SER A 21 -3.65 -2.44 10.45
C SER A 21 -2.83 -3.61 9.98
N GLN A 22 -2.33 -3.48 8.77
CA GLN A 22 -1.39 -4.44 8.20
C GLN A 22 -0.27 -3.69 7.52
N ILE A 23 0.93 -4.24 7.59
CA ILE A 23 2.03 -3.75 6.77
C ILE A 23 1.92 -4.47 5.44
N VAL A 24 1.91 -3.71 4.36
CA VAL A 24 1.76 -4.26 3.02
C VAL A 24 2.99 -3.91 2.20
N HIS A 25 3.38 -4.85 1.36
CA HIS A 25 4.45 -4.67 0.40
C HIS A 25 3.81 -4.70 -0.97
N LEU A 26 3.97 -3.62 -1.71
CA LEU A 26 3.34 -3.44 -3.01
C LEU A 26 4.42 -3.29 -4.07
N PHE A 27 4.10 -3.73 -5.26
CA PHE A 27 4.92 -3.41 -6.42
C PHE A 27 4.10 -2.49 -7.30
N THR A 28 4.58 -1.27 -7.48
CA THR A 28 3.83 -0.23 -8.17
C THR A 28 4.49 0.14 -9.47
N GLN A 29 3.66 0.55 -10.42
CA GLN A 29 4.14 1.03 -11.69
C GLN A 29 4.92 2.34 -11.55
N GLU A 30 4.52 3.17 -10.59
CA GLU A 30 5.09 4.50 -10.42
C GLU A 30 6.44 4.50 -9.72
N TYR A 31 6.61 3.64 -8.71
CA TYR A 31 7.79 3.68 -7.85
C TYR A 31 8.45 2.33 -7.63
N GLY A 32 7.98 1.28 -8.30
CA GLY A 32 8.46 -0.06 -7.99
C GLY A 32 7.97 -0.51 -6.64
N ARG A 33 8.84 -1.13 -5.85
CA ARG A 33 8.44 -1.64 -4.55
C ARG A 33 8.25 -0.52 -3.54
N VAL A 34 7.09 -0.51 -2.90
CA VAL A 34 6.80 0.41 -1.80
C VAL A 34 6.19 -0.36 -0.65
N ASP A 35 6.45 0.09 0.56
CA ASP A 35 5.92 -0.52 1.77
C ASP A 35 5.10 0.52 2.52
N GLY A 36 4.07 0.06 3.22
CA GLY A 36 3.25 0.97 3.98
C GLY A 36 2.23 0.26 4.82
N ILE A 37 1.30 1.03 5.35
CA ILE A 37 0.28 0.55 6.27
C ILE A 37 -1.07 0.64 5.58
N LEU A 38 -1.83 -0.45 5.65
CA LEU A 38 -3.19 -0.52 5.14
C LEU A 38 -4.11 -0.87 6.30
N ARG A 39 -5.14 -0.07 6.51
CA ARG A 39 -6.11 -0.29 7.59
C ARG A 39 -7.37 -0.99 7.12
N GLN A 40 -7.40 -1.43 5.92
CA GLN A 40 -8.53 -2.13 5.32
C GLN A 40 -8.17 -3.60 5.14
N THR A 41 -9.17 -4.39 4.79
CA THR A 41 -8.90 -5.76 4.39
C THR A 41 -7.98 -5.74 3.18
N PRO A 42 -6.87 -6.47 3.21
CA PRO A 42 -5.95 -6.44 2.08
C PRO A 42 -6.59 -7.06 0.84
N PRO A 43 -6.28 -6.50 -0.34
CA PRO A 43 -6.75 -7.09 -1.59
C PRO A 43 -6.05 -8.41 -1.85
N PRO A 44 -6.56 -9.22 -2.76
CA PRO A 44 -5.87 -10.44 -3.17
C PRO A 44 -4.48 -10.11 -3.71
N GLN A 45 -3.53 -11.01 -3.44
CA GLN A 45 -2.17 -10.83 -3.94
C GLN A 45 -2.12 -10.94 -5.46
N TYR A 46 -1.24 -10.15 -6.06
CA TYR A 46 -0.91 -10.18 -7.48
C TYR A 46 -2.04 -9.78 -8.42
N GLN A 47 -3.09 -9.16 -7.90
CA GLN A 47 -4.14 -8.59 -8.74
C GLN A 47 -3.90 -7.09 -8.91
N PRO A 48 -4.09 -6.56 -10.11
CA PRO A 48 -3.94 -5.11 -10.32
C PRO A 48 -4.93 -4.33 -9.46
N ILE A 49 -4.42 -3.36 -8.75
CA ILE A 49 -5.25 -2.52 -7.88
C ILE A 49 -4.79 -1.07 -7.99
N ARG A 50 -5.65 -0.18 -7.55
CA ARG A 50 -5.33 1.23 -7.38
C ARG A 50 -5.38 1.57 -5.91
N LEU A 51 -4.41 2.33 -5.47
CA LEU A 51 -4.30 2.74 -4.08
C LEU A 51 -3.99 4.21 -4.02
N GLN A 52 -4.58 4.88 -3.03
CA GLN A 52 -4.18 6.24 -2.71
C GLN A 52 -3.11 6.16 -1.62
N ALA A 53 -1.98 6.77 -1.88
CA ALA A 53 -0.86 6.76 -0.96
C ALA A 53 -0.67 8.15 -0.36
N THR A 54 -0.45 8.19 0.94
CA THR A 54 -0.17 9.43 1.66
C THR A 54 0.97 9.20 2.64
N GLY A 55 1.62 10.26 3.06
CA GLY A 55 2.64 10.19 4.08
C GLY A 55 3.93 10.87 3.70
N LYS A 56 4.71 11.19 4.71
CA LYS A 56 5.99 11.85 4.54
C LYS A 56 7.16 10.96 4.94
N SER A 57 6.89 9.82 5.53
CA SER A 57 7.91 8.91 6.02
C SER A 57 8.11 7.77 5.05
N GLU A 58 9.05 6.90 5.38
CA GLU A 58 9.28 5.71 4.59
C GLU A 58 8.07 4.78 4.59
N LEU A 59 7.33 4.77 5.68
CA LEU A 59 6.15 3.93 5.82
C LEU A 59 4.91 4.75 5.47
N LYS A 60 4.40 4.52 4.28
CA LYS A 60 3.25 5.26 3.75
C LYS A 60 1.95 4.73 4.32
N ASN A 61 0.90 5.51 4.16
CA ASN A 61 -0.46 5.04 4.45
C ASN A 61 -1.18 4.85 3.12
N PHE A 62 -1.85 3.71 2.97
CA PHE A 62 -2.55 3.37 1.75
C PHE A 62 -4.03 3.25 1.98
N ASN A 63 -4.80 3.67 0.98
CA ASN A 63 -6.24 3.42 0.90
C ASN A 63 -6.52 2.73 -0.42
N HIS A 64 -7.14 1.55 -0.33
CA HIS A 64 -7.53 0.81 -1.52
C HIS A 64 -8.74 1.50 -2.15
N LEU A 65 -8.61 1.87 -3.38
CA LEU A 65 -9.66 2.56 -4.11
C LEU A 65 -10.61 1.59 -4.79
#